data_351dc8ae06a69ae55a0d24a941dbdddc
#
_entry.id   351dc8ae06a69ae55a0d24a941dbdddc
#
_cell.length_a   1.000
_cell.length_b   1.000
_cell.length_c   1.000
_cell.angle_alpha   90.00
_cell.angle_beta   90.00
_cell.angle_gamma   90.00
#
_symmetry.space_group_name_H-M   'P 1'
#
loop_
_entity.id
_entity.type
_entity.pdbx_description
1 polymer ?
#
loop_
_entity_poly.entity_id
_entity_poly.type
_entity_poly.pdbx_seq_one_letter_code
_entity_poly.pdbx_strand_id
1 'polypeptide(L)'
;MSALTFTLKKDLAQRLDVSPLTPDLLADKNAKDIAATLLWYGKQQIRADEAFDITGTDASNIAFKNSSDKLDYIGSQMKSGSITVDGNAGNYLAFQMRSGEITLNGNALDFAASGMAGGTLKVNGNVADFLGGAIIGERRGMRGGMVIVTGNAGDRVGDQMRRGIILIEGNVGQHCASRMLAGTIGVLGKAGEYLGFSMRRGTLLLTQTPKLHATMQDCGVH
;
A
#
# COMPACT_ATOMS: atom_id res chain seq x y z
N MET A 1 -18.53 -2.95 20.05
CA MET A 1 -18.21 -1.53 19.80
C MET A 1 -18.25 -1.33 18.29
N SER A 2 -18.68 -0.17 17.79
CA SER A 2 -18.69 0.11 16.36
C SER A 2 -17.32 0.64 15.92
N ALA A 3 -16.86 0.27 14.72
CA ALA A 3 -15.61 0.74 14.13
C ALA A 3 -15.53 2.28 14.15
N LEU A 4 -14.35 2.82 14.46
CA LEU A 4 -14.09 4.25 14.37
C LEU A 4 -14.09 4.66 12.89
N THR A 5 -15.13 5.38 12.47
CA THR A 5 -15.38 5.68 11.06
C THR A 5 -15.11 7.14 10.75
N PHE A 6 -14.29 7.38 9.75
CA PHE A 6 -13.97 8.68 9.15
C PHE A 6 -14.67 8.77 7.80
N THR A 7 -15.78 9.48 7.71
CA THR A 7 -16.49 9.71 6.45
C THR A 7 -16.07 11.05 5.87
N LEU A 8 -15.47 11.04 4.68
CA LEU A 8 -15.03 12.27 4.02
C LEU A 8 -16.24 13.15 3.69
N LYS A 9 -16.24 14.39 4.16
CA LYS A 9 -17.37 15.32 4.05
C LYS A 9 -17.60 15.88 2.65
N LYS A 10 -16.51 16.07 1.90
CA LYS A 10 -16.51 16.69 0.58
C LYS A 10 -15.27 16.29 -0.20
N ASP A 11 -15.33 16.45 -1.51
CA ASP A 11 -14.16 16.29 -2.37
C ASP A 11 -13.03 17.21 -1.96
N LEU A 12 -11.82 16.65 -1.91
CA LEU A 12 -10.62 17.37 -1.54
C LEU A 12 -10.06 18.13 -2.75
N ALA A 13 -9.78 19.42 -2.60
CA ALA A 13 -9.07 20.18 -3.62
C ALA A 13 -7.58 19.83 -3.66
N GLN A 14 -6.97 19.54 -2.49
CA GLN A 14 -5.56 19.17 -2.33
C GLN A 14 -5.42 17.82 -1.64
N ARG A 15 -4.20 17.29 -1.61
CA ARG A 15 -3.88 16.04 -0.92
C ARG A 15 -3.93 16.21 0.59
N LEU A 16 -4.44 15.21 1.28
CA LEU A 16 -4.56 15.15 2.73
C LEU A 16 -3.72 13.99 3.27
N ASP A 17 -2.73 14.30 4.09
CA ASP A 17 -1.94 13.31 4.81
C ASP A 17 -2.71 12.85 6.05
N VAL A 18 -3.13 11.59 6.04
CA VAL A 18 -3.87 10.95 7.13
C VAL A 18 -2.99 10.00 7.95
N SER A 19 -1.67 10.10 7.86
CA SER A 19 -0.75 9.25 8.61
C SER A 19 -0.97 9.23 10.13
N PRO A 20 -1.52 10.29 10.80
CA PRO A 20 -1.83 10.23 12.22
C PRO A 20 -3.07 9.40 12.58
N LEU A 21 -3.89 9.00 11.59
CA LEU A 21 -5.14 8.27 11.81
C LEU A 21 -4.91 6.76 11.69
N THR A 22 -4.10 6.19 12.59
CA THR A 22 -3.86 4.75 12.67
C THR A 22 -4.36 4.18 14.00
N PRO A 23 -4.73 2.89 14.04
CA PRO A 23 -5.27 2.26 15.26
C PRO A 23 -4.38 2.45 16.48
N ASP A 24 -3.08 2.25 16.33
CA ASP A 24 -2.11 2.36 17.43
C ASP A 24 -1.90 3.81 17.92
N LEU A 25 -2.08 4.82 17.05
CA LEU A 25 -1.97 6.22 17.45
C LEU A 25 -3.26 6.79 18.05
N LEU A 26 -4.38 6.14 17.79
CA LEU A 26 -5.70 6.58 18.29
C LEU A 26 -6.20 5.77 19.49
N ALA A 27 -5.56 4.65 19.85
CA ALA A 27 -6.02 3.70 20.86
C ALA A 27 -6.34 4.35 22.23
N ASP A 28 -5.51 5.29 22.67
CA ASP A 28 -5.63 5.94 23.98
C ASP A 28 -6.27 7.33 23.91
N LYS A 29 -6.78 7.73 22.72
CA LYS A 29 -7.39 9.03 22.53
C LYS A 29 -8.90 9.01 22.76
N ASN A 30 -9.41 10.03 23.41
CA ASN A 30 -10.85 10.25 23.49
C ASN A 30 -11.40 10.88 22.20
N ALA A 31 -12.71 10.91 22.03
CA ALA A 31 -13.36 11.42 20.81
C ALA A 31 -12.98 12.88 20.47
N LYS A 32 -12.75 13.73 21.50
CA LYS A 32 -12.36 15.12 21.29
C LYS A 32 -10.93 15.22 20.76
N ASP A 33 -10.02 14.39 21.29
CA ASP A 33 -8.61 14.36 20.85
C ASP A 33 -8.48 13.78 19.45
N ILE A 34 -9.31 12.77 19.12
CA ILE A 34 -9.38 12.22 17.76
C ILE A 34 -9.86 13.30 16.79
N ALA A 35 -10.95 13.99 17.10
CA ALA A 35 -11.49 15.07 16.28
C ALA A 35 -10.50 16.23 16.08
N ALA A 36 -9.71 16.54 17.11
CA ALA A 36 -8.72 17.60 17.09
C ALA A 36 -7.36 17.17 16.48
N THR A 37 -7.21 15.92 16.04
CA THR A 37 -5.95 15.46 15.41
C THR A 37 -5.63 16.31 14.18
N LEU A 38 -4.41 16.87 14.14
CA LEU A 38 -3.97 17.72 13.03
C LEU A 38 -3.49 16.88 11.86
N LEU A 39 -3.95 17.23 10.67
CA LEU A 39 -3.65 16.61 9.39
C LEU A 39 -3.07 17.65 8.44
N TRP A 40 -2.09 17.26 7.60
CA TRP A 40 -1.56 18.14 6.58
C TRP A 40 -2.46 18.14 5.33
N TYR A 41 -3.04 19.28 5.02
CA TYR A 41 -3.83 19.52 3.83
C TYR A 41 -3.07 20.46 2.89
N GLY A 42 -2.34 19.88 1.95
CA GLY A 42 -1.38 20.65 1.15
C GLY A 42 -0.28 21.28 2.03
N LYS A 43 -0.29 22.59 2.17
CA LYS A 43 0.71 23.35 2.95
C LYS A 43 0.21 23.82 4.32
N GLN A 44 -1.01 23.49 4.69
CA GLN A 44 -1.62 23.92 5.95
C GLN A 44 -2.07 22.71 6.78
N GLN A 45 -2.21 22.90 8.08
CA GLN A 45 -2.80 21.93 8.96
C GLN A 45 -4.28 22.22 9.16
N ILE A 46 -5.08 21.16 9.13
CA ILE A 46 -6.51 21.20 9.47
C ILE A 46 -6.78 20.13 10.51
N ARG A 47 -7.88 20.27 11.24
CA ARG A 47 -8.33 19.23 12.17
C ARG A 47 -9.00 18.09 11.42
N ALA A 48 -8.97 16.90 12.00
CA ALA A 48 -9.64 15.73 11.41
C ALA A 48 -11.15 15.94 11.27
N ASP A 49 -11.81 16.63 12.25
CA ASP A 49 -13.24 16.92 12.20
C ASP A 49 -13.64 17.99 11.16
N GLU A 50 -12.68 18.72 10.58
CA GLU A 50 -12.94 19.61 9.44
C GLU A 50 -13.06 18.84 8.12
N ALA A 51 -12.29 17.76 7.98
CA ALA A 51 -12.29 16.92 6.79
C ALA A 51 -13.30 15.78 6.85
N PHE A 52 -13.54 15.21 8.05
CA PHE A 52 -14.32 14.00 8.23
C PHE A 52 -15.50 14.19 9.20
N ASP A 53 -16.60 13.51 8.92
CA ASP A 53 -17.57 13.14 9.93
C ASP A 53 -17.07 11.90 10.66
N ILE A 54 -16.90 12.01 11.98
CA ILE A 54 -16.26 10.97 12.80
C ILE A 54 -17.31 10.31 13.66
N THR A 55 -17.45 8.99 13.54
CA THR A 55 -18.42 8.20 14.31
C THR A 55 -17.78 6.89 14.80
N GLY A 56 -18.40 6.25 15.79
CA GLY A 56 -17.87 5.02 16.37
C GLY A 56 -16.84 5.27 17.47
N THR A 57 -16.42 4.20 18.13
CA THR A 57 -15.54 4.28 19.32
C THR A 57 -14.42 3.24 19.34
N ASP A 58 -14.44 2.28 18.40
CA ASP A 58 -13.42 1.22 18.35
C ASP A 58 -12.24 1.67 17.50
N ALA A 59 -11.24 2.26 18.13
CA ALA A 59 -10.00 2.70 17.49
C ALA A 59 -9.13 1.54 16.98
N SER A 60 -9.36 0.30 17.43
CA SER A 60 -8.63 -0.86 16.90
C SER A 60 -9.09 -1.27 15.50
N ASN A 61 -10.26 -0.79 15.10
CA ASN A 61 -10.88 -1.05 13.81
C ASN A 61 -11.34 0.27 13.18
N ILE A 62 -10.56 0.79 12.26
CA ILE A 62 -10.83 2.07 11.60
C ILE A 62 -11.49 1.83 10.23
N ALA A 63 -12.47 2.64 9.90
CA ALA A 63 -13.08 2.68 8.57
C ALA A 63 -12.97 4.07 7.95
N PHE A 64 -12.44 4.16 6.73
CA PHE A 64 -12.53 5.36 5.90
C PHE A 64 -13.64 5.17 4.88
N LYS A 65 -14.61 6.07 4.86
CA LYS A 65 -15.74 6.06 3.91
C LYS A 65 -15.68 7.26 2.96
N ASN A 66 -16.19 7.07 1.74
CA ASN A 66 -16.11 8.05 0.66
C ASN A 66 -14.67 8.48 0.39
N SER A 67 -13.73 7.55 0.55
CA SER A 67 -12.30 7.81 0.37
C SER A 67 -11.99 8.19 -1.07
N SER A 68 -11.01 9.05 -1.26
CA SER A 68 -10.55 9.51 -2.58
C SER A 68 -9.05 9.27 -2.77
N ASP A 69 -8.60 9.37 -4.01
CA ASP A 69 -7.19 9.28 -4.40
C ASP A 69 -6.30 10.41 -3.85
N LYS A 70 -6.87 11.35 -3.10
CA LYS A 70 -6.16 12.43 -2.42
C LYS A 70 -5.89 12.16 -0.94
N LEU A 71 -6.34 11.03 -0.38
CA LEU A 71 -5.97 10.60 0.97
C LEU A 71 -4.64 9.84 0.94
N ASP A 72 -3.56 10.52 1.30
CA ASP A 72 -2.21 9.95 1.33
C ASP A 72 -1.87 9.33 2.68
N TYR A 73 -0.95 8.37 2.69
CA TYR A 73 -0.38 7.74 3.88
C TYR A 73 -1.39 6.98 4.76
N ILE A 74 -2.49 6.47 4.21
CA ILE A 74 -3.42 5.63 4.98
C ILE A 74 -2.65 4.42 5.54
N GLY A 75 -2.71 4.20 6.86
CA GLY A 75 -2.04 3.09 7.55
C GLY A 75 -0.51 3.19 7.58
N SER A 76 0.04 4.39 7.36
CA SER A 76 1.49 4.63 7.45
C SER A 76 2.03 4.26 8.83
N GLN A 77 3.10 3.45 8.87
CA GLN A 77 3.80 2.98 10.07
C GLN A 77 2.92 2.24 11.10
N MET A 78 1.71 1.85 10.72
CA MET A 78 0.75 1.14 11.58
C MET A 78 1.38 -0.09 12.22
N LYS A 79 1.11 -0.30 13.52
CA LYS A 79 1.70 -1.39 14.32
C LYS A 79 0.69 -2.44 14.76
N SER A 80 -0.61 -2.14 14.72
CA SER A 80 -1.68 -3.04 15.16
C SER A 80 -3.03 -2.62 14.60
N GLY A 81 -4.04 -3.47 14.76
CA GLY A 81 -5.42 -3.19 14.40
C GLY A 81 -5.73 -3.40 12.91
N SER A 82 -6.86 -2.88 12.49
CA SER A 82 -7.34 -3.01 11.12
C SER A 82 -7.85 -1.68 10.56
N ILE A 83 -7.67 -1.50 9.25
CA ILE A 83 -8.21 -0.35 8.51
C ILE A 83 -8.98 -0.88 7.29
N THR A 84 -10.22 -0.46 7.15
CA THR A 84 -11.01 -0.69 5.93
C THR A 84 -11.22 0.64 5.22
N VAL A 85 -10.99 0.67 3.91
CA VAL A 85 -11.14 1.87 3.09
C VAL A 85 -12.15 1.60 1.99
N ASP A 86 -13.26 2.34 2.02
CA ASP A 86 -14.28 2.32 0.98
C ASP A 86 -14.10 3.53 0.05
N GLY A 87 -13.65 3.27 -1.17
CA GLY A 87 -13.22 4.24 -2.17
C GLY A 87 -11.73 4.10 -2.50
N ASN A 88 -11.16 5.08 -3.17
CA ASN A 88 -9.74 5.06 -3.57
C ASN A 88 -8.82 5.53 -2.43
N ALA A 89 -7.55 5.18 -2.54
CA ALA A 89 -6.48 5.68 -1.70
C ALA A 89 -5.44 6.43 -2.53
N GLY A 90 -4.81 7.41 -1.92
CA GLY A 90 -3.71 8.19 -2.52
C GLY A 90 -2.38 7.43 -2.52
N ASN A 91 -1.30 8.21 -2.49
CA ASN A 91 0.05 7.67 -2.45
C ASN A 91 0.40 7.12 -1.06
N TYR A 92 1.37 6.21 -1.03
CA TYR A 92 1.96 5.69 0.21
C TYR A 92 0.98 4.94 1.12
N LEU A 93 -0.05 4.28 0.56
CA LEU A 93 -0.91 3.36 1.31
C LEU A 93 -0.05 2.28 1.99
N ALA A 94 -0.26 2.01 3.29
CA ALA A 94 0.52 1.05 4.09
C ALA A 94 2.05 1.34 4.11
N PHE A 95 2.45 2.60 3.97
CA PHE A 95 3.87 3.00 3.98
C PHE A 95 4.55 2.60 5.28
N GLN A 96 5.64 1.81 5.19
CA GLN A 96 6.40 1.32 6.34
C GLN A 96 5.55 0.62 7.42
N MET A 97 4.37 0.12 7.06
CA MET A 97 3.50 -0.64 7.96
C MET A 97 4.26 -1.81 8.59
N ARG A 98 4.07 -2.04 9.88
CA ARG A 98 4.79 -3.06 10.66
C ARG A 98 3.94 -4.26 11.02
N SER A 99 2.64 -4.07 11.22
CA SER A 99 1.69 -5.14 11.56
C SER A 99 0.25 -4.65 11.35
N GLY A 100 -0.72 -5.55 11.51
CA GLY A 100 -2.14 -5.27 11.32
C GLY A 100 -2.62 -5.60 9.91
N GLU A 101 -3.82 -5.16 9.58
CA GLU A 101 -4.47 -5.47 8.31
C GLU A 101 -5.08 -4.21 7.70
N ILE A 102 -4.89 -4.03 6.39
CA ILE A 102 -5.55 -2.98 5.61
C ILE A 102 -6.28 -3.61 4.44
N THR A 103 -7.56 -3.31 4.31
CA THR A 103 -8.38 -3.68 3.15
C THR A 103 -8.84 -2.40 2.44
N LEU A 104 -8.43 -2.24 1.18
CA LEU A 104 -8.88 -1.16 0.30
C LEU A 104 -9.90 -1.71 -0.70
N ASN A 105 -11.10 -1.14 -0.70
CA ASN A 105 -12.16 -1.40 -1.68
C ASN A 105 -12.13 -0.31 -2.76
N GLY A 106 -11.09 -0.33 -3.60
CA GLY A 106 -10.85 0.66 -4.63
C GLY A 106 -9.41 0.60 -5.14
N ASN A 107 -8.96 1.65 -5.78
CA ASN A 107 -7.62 1.74 -6.37
C ASN A 107 -6.68 2.52 -5.45
N ALA A 108 -5.38 2.20 -5.51
CA ALA A 108 -4.32 2.95 -4.84
C ALA A 108 -3.37 3.59 -5.87
N LEU A 109 -2.81 4.74 -5.51
CA LEU A 109 -1.77 5.40 -6.28
C LEU A 109 -0.38 4.83 -5.97
N ASP A 110 0.66 5.63 -6.20
CA ASP A 110 2.05 5.18 -6.19
C ASP A 110 2.57 4.84 -4.78
N PHE A 111 3.59 3.99 -4.75
CA PHE A 111 4.33 3.59 -3.55
C PHE A 111 3.49 2.88 -2.47
N ALA A 112 2.38 2.24 -2.83
CA ALA A 112 1.66 1.39 -1.87
C ALA A 112 2.60 0.29 -1.33
N ALA A 113 2.49 -0.02 -0.02
CA ALA A 113 3.35 -0.97 0.71
C ALA A 113 4.86 -0.67 0.64
N SER A 114 5.27 0.54 0.23
CA SER A 114 6.68 0.90 0.21
C SER A 114 7.30 0.83 1.61
N GLY A 115 8.40 0.10 1.75
CA GLY A 115 9.08 -0.10 3.03
C GLY A 115 8.29 -0.92 4.07
N MET A 116 7.14 -1.50 3.71
CA MET A 116 6.32 -2.35 4.58
C MET A 116 7.17 -3.47 5.18
N ALA A 117 7.06 -3.70 6.49
CA ALA A 117 7.87 -4.64 7.25
C ALA A 117 7.07 -5.84 7.77
N GLY A 118 5.76 -5.75 7.82
CA GLY A 118 4.86 -6.81 8.29
C GLY A 118 3.40 -6.43 8.10
N GLY A 119 2.49 -7.32 8.47
CA GLY A 119 1.05 -7.15 8.29
C GLY A 119 0.56 -7.57 6.90
N THR A 120 -0.70 -7.30 6.63
CA THR A 120 -1.38 -7.65 5.37
C THR A 120 -2.04 -6.43 4.75
N LEU A 121 -1.77 -6.19 3.47
CA LEU A 121 -2.47 -5.22 2.64
C LEU A 121 -3.26 -5.97 1.57
N LYS A 122 -4.57 -5.79 1.53
CA LYS A 122 -5.44 -6.28 0.47
C LYS A 122 -6.02 -5.11 -0.31
N VAL A 123 -5.85 -5.11 -1.63
CA VAL A 123 -6.41 -4.10 -2.53
C VAL A 123 -7.38 -4.79 -3.48
N ASN A 124 -8.67 -4.49 -3.33
CA ASN A 124 -9.73 -4.94 -4.22
C ASN A 124 -9.88 -3.92 -5.38
N GLY A 125 -8.86 -3.85 -6.22
CA GLY A 125 -8.75 -2.90 -7.32
C GLY A 125 -7.34 -2.87 -7.89
N ASN A 126 -6.98 -1.79 -8.55
CA ASN A 126 -5.67 -1.60 -9.16
C ASN A 126 -4.73 -0.81 -8.25
N VAL A 127 -3.43 -0.99 -8.46
CA VAL A 127 -2.37 -0.19 -7.82
C VAL A 127 -1.52 0.44 -8.93
N ALA A 128 -1.13 1.70 -8.75
CA ALA A 128 -0.24 2.38 -9.67
C ALA A 128 1.22 1.91 -9.50
N ASP A 129 2.20 2.77 -9.70
CA ASP A 129 3.60 2.38 -9.78
C ASP A 129 4.26 2.15 -8.41
N PHE A 130 5.38 1.41 -8.42
CA PHE A 130 6.22 1.14 -7.25
C PHE A 130 5.53 0.40 -6.09
N LEU A 131 4.53 -0.44 -6.35
CA LEU A 131 3.95 -1.32 -5.32
C LEU A 131 5.05 -2.13 -4.62
N GLY A 132 5.20 -1.97 -3.29
CA GLY A 132 6.26 -2.60 -2.50
C GLY A 132 7.68 -2.15 -2.87
N GLY A 133 7.81 -1.18 -3.76
CA GLY A 133 9.09 -0.63 -4.21
C GLY A 133 9.74 0.31 -3.20
N ALA A 134 11.02 0.63 -3.40
CA ALA A 134 11.71 1.63 -2.62
C ALA A 134 11.29 3.04 -3.06
N ILE A 135 11.16 3.95 -2.10
CA ILE A 135 10.99 5.38 -2.43
C ILE A 135 12.29 5.98 -2.98
N ILE A 136 12.17 7.10 -3.66
CA ILE A 136 13.30 7.81 -4.25
C ILE A 136 14.31 8.17 -3.14
N GLY A 137 15.58 7.83 -3.36
CA GLY A 137 16.66 8.04 -2.39
C GLY A 137 16.89 6.87 -1.41
N GLU A 138 15.93 5.98 -1.25
CA GLU A 138 16.05 4.78 -0.43
C GLU A 138 16.52 3.57 -1.25
N ARG A 139 17.18 2.62 -0.56
CA ARG A 139 17.65 1.36 -1.16
C ARG A 139 16.88 0.14 -0.64
N ARG A 140 15.72 0.35 -0.07
CA ARG A 140 14.94 -0.71 0.59
C ARG A 140 13.46 -0.52 0.30
N GLY A 141 12.92 -1.34 -0.59
CA GLY A 141 11.50 -1.52 -0.76
C GLY A 141 10.90 -2.34 0.40
N MET A 142 9.86 -3.09 0.13
CA MET A 142 9.18 -3.95 1.10
C MET A 142 10.17 -4.90 1.79
N ARG A 143 10.01 -5.08 3.10
CA ARG A 143 10.92 -5.85 3.97
C ARG A 143 10.22 -7.02 4.66
N GLY A 144 8.92 -7.18 4.49
CA GLY A 144 8.11 -8.24 5.10
C GLY A 144 6.63 -7.98 4.88
N GLY A 145 5.79 -8.90 5.36
CA GLY A 145 4.35 -8.84 5.21
C GLY A 145 3.84 -9.42 3.89
N MET A 146 2.55 -9.26 3.67
CA MET A 146 1.84 -9.79 2.50
C MET A 146 1.01 -8.69 1.84
N VAL A 147 1.07 -8.63 0.53
CA VAL A 147 0.25 -7.74 -0.30
C VAL A 147 -0.52 -8.59 -1.30
N ILE A 148 -1.82 -8.35 -1.41
CA ILE A 148 -2.72 -9.02 -2.37
C ILE A 148 -3.43 -7.94 -3.17
N VAL A 149 -3.35 -8.00 -4.49
CA VAL A 149 -4.01 -7.08 -5.42
C VAL A 149 -4.87 -7.89 -6.38
N THR A 150 -6.18 -7.64 -6.39
CA THR A 150 -7.11 -8.35 -7.30
C THR A 150 -7.11 -7.79 -8.73
N GLY A 151 -6.69 -6.54 -8.89
CA GLY A 151 -6.55 -5.88 -10.19
C GLY A 151 -5.13 -5.91 -10.72
N ASN A 152 -4.79 -4.90 -11.50
CA ASN A 152 -3.48 -4.72 -12.09
C ASN A 152 -2.55 -3.90 -11.17
N ALA A 153 -1.25 -4.04 -11.37
CA ALA A 153 -0.27 -3.14 -10.80
C ALA A 153 0.60 -2.51 -11.90
N GLY A 154 1.01 -1.26 -11.68
CA GLY A 154 1.81 -0.49 -12.62
C GLY A 154 3.26 -0.95 -12.72
N ASP A 155 4.15 -0.02 -13.01
CA ASP A 155 5.56 -0.29 -13.20
C ASP A 155 6.31 -0.48 -11.88
N ARG A 156 7.44 -1.18 -11.93
CA ARG A 156 8.40 -1.33 -10.82
C ARG A 156 7.83 -1.98 -9.55
N VAL A 157 6.89 -2.89 -9.71
CA VAL A 157 6.42 -3.72 -8.58
C VAL A 157 7.60 -4.42 -7.91
N GLY A 158 7.76 -4.30 -6.60
CA GLY A 158 8.80 -4.94 -5.81
C GLY A 158 10.22 -4.45 -6.11
N ASP A 159 10.39 -3.23 -6.65
CA ASP A 159 11.71 -2.66 -6.89
C ASP A 159 12.52 -2.57 -5.58
N GLN A 160 13.70 -3.17 -5.54
CA GLN A 160 14.55 -3.27 -4.35
C GLN A 160 13.88 -3.97 -3.13
N MET A 161 12.85 -4.79 -3.36
CA MET A 161 12.22 -5.61 -2.32
C MET A 161 13.24 -6.53 -1.67
N ARG A 162 13.12 -6.72 -0.34
CA ARG A 162 14.03 -7.55 0.46
C ARG A 162 13.39 -8.79 1.06
N ARG A 163 12.12 -8.75 1.38
CA ARG A 163 11.33 -9.85 1.96
C ARG A 163 9.85 -9.58 1.77
N GLY A 164 9.04 -10.60 2.02
CA GLY A 164 7.59 -10.53 1.97
C GLY A 164 7.04 -11.19 0.71
N ILE A 165 5.75 -11.07 0.55
CA ILE A 165 4.99 -11.69 -0.54
C ILE A 165 4.11 -10.63 -1.18
N ILE A 166 4.15 -10.52 -2.50
CA ILE A 166 3.22 -9.72 -3.30
C ILE A 166 2.53 -10.65 -4.28
N LEU A 167 1.20 -10.70 -4.24
CA LEU A 167 0.37 -11.49 -5.15
C LEU A 167 -0.53 -10.57 -5.95
N ILE A 168 -0.52 -10.70 -7.26
CA ILE A 168 -1.29 -9.85 -8.19
C ILE A 168 -2.08 -10.78 -9.13
N GLU A 169 -3.40 -10.64 -9.11
CA GLU A 169 -4.28 -11.44 -9.98
C GLU A 169 -4.27 -10.90 -11.42
N GLY A 170 -4.15 -9.59 -11.60
CA GLY A 170 -4.06 -8.93 -12.90
C GLY A 170 -2.66 -8.89 -13.48
N ASN A 171 -2.46 -7.94 -14.37
CA ASN A 171 -1.19 -7.70 -15.06
C ASN A 171 -0.27 -6.80 -14.23
N VAL A 172 1.03 -6.87 -14.52
CA VAL A 172 2.02 -5.92 -13.99
C VAL A 172 2.75 -5.20 -15.13
N GLY A 173 3.13 -3.96 -14.87
CA GLY A 173 3.87 -3.12 -15.81
C GLY A 173 5.32 -3.54 -15.97
N GLN A 174 6.13 -2.62 -16.48
CA GLN A 174 7.55 -2.84 -16.75
C GLN A 174 8.38 -2.88 -15.46
N HIS A 175 9.57 -3.49 -15.54
CA HIS A 175 10.52 -3.55 -14.42
C HIS A 175 9.99 -4.21 -13.14
N CYS A 176 9.02 -5.11 -13.23
CA CYS A 176 8.58 -5.90 -12.07
C CYS A 176 9.78 -6.69 -11.51
N ALA A 177 9.93 -6.73 -10.18
CA ALA A 177 11.05 -7.33 -9.45
C ALA A 177 12.43 -6.74 -9.78
N SER A 178 12.49 -5.53 -10.32
CA SER A 178 13.75 -4.86 -10.63
C SER A 178 14.59 -4.68 -9.37
N ARG A 179 15.88 -5.01 -9.43
CA ARG A 179 16.84 -4.89 -8.32
C ARG A 179 16.39 -5.59 -7.02
N MET A 180 15.45 -6.52 -7.11
CA MET A 180 14.95 -7.31 -5.98
C MET A 180 16.07 -8.09 -5.33
N LEU A 181 16.14 -8.07 -4.00
CA LEU A 181 17.17 -8.73 -3.20
C LEU A 181 16.71 -10.07 -2.63
N ALA A 182 15.42 -10.22 -2.33
CA ALA A 182 14.75 -11.43 -1.89
C ALA A 182 13.24 -11.18 -1.75
N GLY A 183 12.45 -12.22 -1.51
CA GLY A 183 10.99 -12.20 -1.38
C GLY A 183 10.33 -12.99 -2.51
N THR A 184 9.01 -12.92 -2.57
CA THR A 184 8.20 -13.62 -3.57
C THR A 184 7.21 -12.68 -4.22
N ILE A 185 7.16 -12.69 -5.55
CA ILE A 185 6.14 -11.96 -6.32
C ILE A 185 5.43 -12.97 -7.21
N GLY A 186 4.10 -13.09 -7.04
CA GLY A 186 3.23 -13.91 -7.87
C GLY A 186 2.38 -13.02 -8.78
N VAL A 187 2.31 -13.35 -10.07
CA VAL A 187 1.51 -12.64 -11.07
C VAL A 187 0.70 -13.66 -11.85
N LEU A 188 -0.63 -13.54 -11.79
CA LEU A 188 -1.53 -14.41 -12.57
C LEU A 188 -1.77 -13.86 -13.99
N GLY A 189 -1.65 -12.56 -14.18
CA GLY A 189 -1.74 -11.92 -15.50
C GLY A 189 -0.41 -11.90 -16.23
N LYS A 190 -0.27 -10.95 -17.14
CA LYS A 190 0.95 -10.72 -17.93
C LYS A 190 1.93 -9.84 -17.19
N ALA A 191 3.22 -10.13 -17.33
CA ALA A 191 4.29 -9.26 -16.88
C ALA A 191 4.85 -8.45 -18.06
N GLY A 192 5.11 -7.14 -17.81
CA GLY A 192 5.71 -6.24 -18.78
C GLY A 192 7.20 -6.54 -19.03
N GLU A 193 7.84 -5.67 -19.80
CA GLU A 193 9.26 -5.83 -20.18
C GLU A 193 10.20 -5.59 -18.98
N TYR A 194 11.44 -6.03 -19.11
CA TYR A 194 12.51 -5.90 -18.09
C TYR A 194 12.19 -6.55 -16.74
N LEU A 195 11.39 -7.64 -16.77
CA LEU A 195 11.09 -8.45 -15.60
C LEU A 195 12.39 -8.92 -14.94
N GLY A 196 12.51 -8.74 -13.61
CA GLY A 196 13.68 -9.17 -12.85
C GLY A 196 14.99 -8.45 -13.19
N PHE A 197 14.93 -7.26 -13.80
CA PHE A 197 16.15 -6.50 -14.16
C PHE A 197 17.06 -6.28 -12.95
N SER A 198 18.30 -6.75 -13.01
CA SER A 198 19.26 -6.71 -11.90
C SER A 198 18.77 -7.39 -10.60
N MET A 199 17.82 -8.29 -10.68
CA MET A 199 17.38 -9.12 -9.56
C MET A 199 18.56 -9.99 -9.08
N ARG A 200 18.74 -10.06 -7.76
CA ARG A 200 19.82 -10.87 -7.17
C ARG A 200 19.33 -12.21 -6.65
N ARG A 201 18.22 -12.23 -5.94
CA ARG A 201 17.57 -13.41 -5.35
C ARG A 201 16.08 -13.13 -5.18
N GLY A 202 15.32 -14.18 -5.01
CA GLY A 202 13.87 -14.13 -4.79
C GLY A 202 13.15 -15.08 -5.74
N THR A 203 11.85 -15.14 -5.62
CA THR A 203 10.99 -16.04 -6.39
C THR A 203 9.98 -15.23 -7.19
N LEU A 204 9.88 -15.51 -8.47
CA LEU A 204 8.80 -15.03 -9.35
C LEU A 204 7.93 -16.22 -9.71
N LEU A 205 6.65 -16.15 -9.38
CA LEU A 205 5.63 -17.14 -9.74
C LEU A 205 4.76 -16.53 -10.84
N LEU A 206 4.86 -17.07 -12.04
CA LEU A 206 4.19 -16.53 -13.21
C LEU A 206 3.32 -17.62 -13.84
N THR A 207 2.09 -17.30 -14.18
CA THR A 207 1.19 -18.22 -14.90
C THR A 207 1.39 -18.17 -16.41
N GLN A 208 1.99 -17.07 -16.92
CA GLN A 208 2.27 -16.87 -18.32
C GLN A 208 3.76 -16.65 -18.53
N THR A 209 4.33 -17.31 -19.55
CA THR A 209 5.75 -17.12 -19.91
C THR A 209 5.98 -15.67 -20.38
N PRO A 210 6.82 -14.89 -19.67
CA PRO A 210 7.11 -13.52 -20.07
C PRO A 210 8.06 -13.50 -21.27
N LYS A 211 8.10 -12.36 -21.97
CA LYS A 211 9.17 -12.09 -22.92
C LYS A 211 10.47 -11.85 -22.15
N LEU A 212 11.33 -12.85 -22.10
CA LEU A 212 12.62 -12.75 -21.42
C LEU A 212 13.59 -11.85 -22.19
N HIS A 213 14.40 -11.08 -21.47
CA HIS A 213 15.48 -10.31 -22.06
C HIS A 213 16.58 -11.26 -22.57
N ALA A 214 17.25 -10.90 -23.67
CA ALA A 214 18.27 -11.74 -24.32
C ALA A 214 19.45 -12.15 -23.41
N THR A 215 19.67 -11.44 -22.30
CA THR A 215 20.70 -11.77 -21.30
C THR A 215 20.25 -12.80 -20.24
N MET A 216 18.96 -13.16 -20.22
CA MET A 216 18.47 -14.18 -19.32
C MET A 216 18.74 -15.57 -19.92
N GLN A 217 19.25 -16.46 -19.09
CA GLN A 217 19.50 -17.87 -19.47
C GLN A 217 18.61 -18.78 -18.64
N ASP A 218 18.03 -19.77 -19.30
CA ASP A 218 17.37 -20.88 -18.61
C ASP A 218 18.45 -21.82 -18.07
N CYS A 219 18.52 -21.92 -16.75
CA CYS A 219 19.46 -22.81 -16.06
C CYS A 219 18.84 -24.18 -15.76
N GLY A 220 17.63 -24.45 -16.24
CA GLY A 220 16.93 -25.71 -15.99
C GLY A 220 16.25 -25.76 -14.62
N VAL A 221 15.68 -26.93 -14.32
CA VAL A 221 15.00 -27.23 -13.05
C VAL A 221 15.98 -28.00 -12.17
N HIS A 222 16.13 -27.57 -10.93
CA HIS A 222 16.93 -28.29 -9.92
C HIS A 222 16.03 -28.91 -8.85
#